data_98da12a9bfc35c196d6eb93d69fc01b6
#
_entry.id   98da12a9bfc35c196d6eb93d69fc01b6
#
_cell.length_a   1.000
_cell.length_b   1.000
_cell.length_c   1.000
_cell.angle_alpha   90.00
_cell.angle_beta   90.00
_cell.angle_gamma   90.00
#
_symmetry.space_group_name_H-M   'P 1'
#
loop_
_entity.id
_entity.type
_entity.pdbx_description
1 polymer ?
#
loop_
_entity_poly.entity_id
_entity_poly.type
_entity_poly.pdbx_seq_one_letter_code
_entity_poly.pdbx_strand_id
1 'polypeptide(L)'
;MIAKSRPALRALHAQFREDTVNKIYHMAVFGKWPKHKVVVDAPLRKNELKSGERMVVVSADGKPSQTKFRILNRSEHFTLVEAKPITGRTHQIRVHAAFSKHPIVGDDKYIQTLVDDLHGMEKSRLMLHARAIEFDLPESGGGKRRLRLEAEYDNRYEESLTLMGLK
;
A
#
# COMPACT_ATOMS: atom_id res chain seq x y z
N MET A 1 15.78 4.08 -3.46
CA MET A 1 16.85 4.41 -2.48
C MET A 1 18.07 3.56 -2.77
N ILE A 2 19.25 4.18 -2.88
CA ILE A 2 20.51 3.48 -3.18
C ILE A 2 21.50 3.83 -2.08
N ALA A 3 22.05 2.80 -1.41
CA ALA A 3 23.10 2.97 -0.41
C ALA A 3 24.46 3.13 -1.11
N LYS A 4 25.21 4.19 -0.77
CA LYS A 4 26.53 4.49 -1.35
C LYS A 4 27.70 3.84 -0.60
N SER A 5 27.44 3.13 0.52
CA SER A 5 28.45 2.44 1.29
C SER A 5 27.92 1.13 1.90
N ARG A 6 28.82 0.18 2.18
CA ARG A 6 28.46 -1.10 2.82
C ARG A 6 27.84 -0.93 4.23
N PRO A 7 28.35 -0.04 5.10
CA PRO A 7 27.71 0.22 6.40
C PRO A 7 26.29 0.74 6.26
N ALA A 8 26.05 1.72 5.39
CA ALA A 8 24.71 2.25 5.13
C ALA A 8 23.76 1.18 4.59
N LEU A 9 24.22 0.32 3.66
CA LEU A 9 23.43 -0.79 3.14
C LEU A 9 23.02 -1.77 4.25
N ARG A 10 23.97 -2.16 5.11
CA ARG A 10 23.68 -3.05 6.25
C ARG A 10 22.66 -2.46 7.22
N ALA A 11 22.82 -1.17 7.56
CA ALA A 11 21.91 -0.46 8.45
C ALA A 11 20.50 -0.39 7.88
N LEU A 12 20.35 -0.10 6.59
CA LEU A 12 19.04 -0.09 5.92
C LEU A 12 18.41 -1.49 5.85
N HIS A 13 19.20 -2.52 5.50
CA HIS A 13 18.71 -3.90 5.48
C HIS A 13 18.24 -4.37 6.86
N ALA A 14 18.92 -3.97 7.94
CA ALA A 14 18.48 -4.27 9.30
C ALA A 14 17.12 -3.66 9.58
N GLN A 15 16.93 -2.37 9.30
CA GLN A 15 15.66 -1.67 9.49
C GLN A 15 14.52 -2.28 8.68
N PHE A 16 14.76 -2.72 7.45
CA PHE A 16 13.74 -3.41 6.65
C PHE A 16 13.38 -4.80 7.22
N ARG A 17 14.35 -5.53 7.76
CA ARG A 17 14.08 -6.84 8.40
C ARG A 17 13.34 -6.71 9.73
N GLU A 18 13.61 -5.64 10.47
CA GLU A 18 13.02 -5.34 11.78
C GLU A 18 11.70 -4.55 11.66
N ASP A 19 11.23 -4.32 10.42
CA ASP A 19 10.02 -3.54 10.11
C ASP A 19 10.00 -2.13 10.76
N THR A 20 11.18 -1.52 11.01
CA THR A 20 11.32 -0.18 11.60
C THR A 20 11.24 0.96 10.56
N VAL A 21 11.25 0.63 9.28
CA VAL A 21 11.02 1.57 8.18
C VAL A 21 9.53 1.86 8.05
N ASN A 22 9.12 3.11 8.28
CA ASN A 22 7.75 3.54 8.04
C ASN A 22 7.52 3.78 6.54
N LYS A 23 6.53 3.13 6.00
CA LYS A 23 6.10 3.25 4.60
C LYS A 23 4.69 3.81 4.58
N ILE A 24 4.47 4.87 3.82
CA ILE A 24 3.18 5.53 3.70
C ILE A 24 2.76 5.49 2.24
N TYR A 25 1.59 4.94 2.00
CA TYR A 25 1.00 4.86 0.68
C TYR A 25 -0.35 5.57 0.67
N HIS A 26 -0.67 6.22 -0.45
CA HIS A 26 -2.01 6.69 -0.72
C HIS A 26 -2.63 5.81 -1.80
N MET A 27 -3.89 5.42 -1.59
CA MET A 27 -4.62 4.58 -2.53
C MET A 27 -6.04 5.09 -2.70
N ALA A 28 -6.56 5.06 -3.93
CA ALA A 28 -7.98 5.22 -4.17
C ALA A 28 -8.65 3.86 -4.29
N VAL A 29 -9.73 3.65 -3.57
CA VAL A 29 -10.46 2.39 -3.52
C VAL A 29 -11.92 2.58 -3.91
N PHE A 30 -12.55 1.53 -4.41
CA PHE A 30 -13.99 1.50 -4.67
C PHE A 30 -14.79 1.51 -3.38
N GLY A 31 -15.87 2.28 -3.39
CA GLY A 31 -16.85 2.36 -2.31
C GLY A 31 -16.40 3.20 -1.11
N LYS A 32 -17.23 3.18 -0.08
CA LYS A 32 -17.05 3.98 1.14
C LYS A 32 -16.30 3.17 2.21
N TRP A 33 -14.99 3.34 2.29
CA TRP A 33 -14.17 2.67 3.33
C TRP A 33 -14.77 2.87 4.72
N PRO A 34 -14.98 1.79 5.52
CA PRO A 34 -15.61 1.89 6.83
C PRO A 34 -14.75 2.69 7.81
N LYS A 35 -15.35 3.65 8.54
CA LYS A 35 -14.64 4.50 9.51
C LYS A 35 -13.98 3.70 10.63
N HIS A 36 -14.57 2.58 11.04
CA HIS A 36 -14.04 1.72 12.11
C HIS A 36 -12.90 0.79 11.64
N LYS A 37 -12.71 0.61 10.33
CA LYS A 37 -11.67 -0.27 9.79
C LYS A 37 -10.33 0.46 9.70
N VAL A 38 -9.74 0.74 10.86
CA VAL A 38 -8.44 1.44 10.95
C VAL A 38 -7.25 0.49 10.89
N VAL A 39 -7.45 -0.81 11.10
CA VAL A 39 -6.43 -1.85 11.01
C VAL A 39 -7.00 -3.08 10.30
N VAL A 40 -6.21 -3.65 9.39
CA VAL A 40 -6.43 -4.99 8.85
C VAL A 40 -5.25 -5.85 9.31
N ASP A 41 -5.55 -6.86 10.11
CA ASP A 41 -4.62 -7.88 10.57
C ASP A 41 -5.06 -9.21 9.98
N ALA A 42 -4.44 -9.59 8.87
CA ALA A 42 -4.82 -10.77 8.11
C ALA A 42 -3.57 -11.43 7.50
N PRO A 43 -3.22 -12.66 7.90
CA PRO A 43 -2.05 -13.35 7.42
C PRO A 43 -2.11 -13.61 5.92
N LEU A 44 -0.95 -13.49 5.25
CA LEU A 44 -0.84 -13.59 3.80
C LEU A 44 0.03 -14.77 3.37
N ARG A 45 -0.46 -15.54 2.40
CA ARG A 45 0.24 -16.63 1.75
C ARG A 45 0.38 -16.39 0.25
N LYS A 46 1.55 -16.68 -0.30
CA LYS A 46 1.73 -16.75 -1.76
C LYS A 46 1.02 -18.01 -2.26
N ASN A 47 0.17 -17.85 -3.24
CA ASN A 47 -0.51 -18.93 -3.93
C ASN A 47 -0.09 -18.91 -5.41
N GLU A 48 0.28 -20.07 -5.93
CA GLU A 48 0.60 -20.24 -7.33
C GLU A 48 -0.62 -20.87 -8.00
N LEU A 49 -1.24 -20.13 -8.92
CA LEU A 49 -2.39 -20.63 -9.67
C LEU A 49 -1.92 -21.69 -10.68
N LYS A 50 -2.84 -22.55 -11.12
CA LYS A 50 -2.58 -23.56 -12.17
C LYS A 50 -2.04 -22.94 -13.48
N SER A 51 -2.33 -21.65 -13.71
CA SER A 51 -1.80 -20.86 -14.83
C SER A 51 -0.33 -20.46 -14.67
N GLY A 52 0.33 -20.76 -13.53
CA GLY A 52 1.66 -20.27 -13.19
C GLY A 52 1.67 -18.83 -12.63
N GLU A 53 0.53 -18.16 -12.59
CA GLU A 53 0.43 -16.84 -12.03
C GLU A 53 0.53 -16.87 -10.50
N ARG A 54 1.41 -16.01 -9.96
CA ARG A 54 1.59 -15.87 -8.51
C ARG A 54 0.62 -14.84 -7.95
N MET A 55 -0.32 -15.31 -7.15
CA MET A 55 -1.22 -14.48 -6.36
C MET A 55 -0.85 -14.53 -4.88
N VAL A 56 -1.32 -13.53 -4.14
CA VAL A 56 -1.25 -13.52 -2.68
C VAL A 56 -2.68 -13.55 -2.15
N VAL A 57 -2.94 -14.39 -1.17
CA VAL A 57 -4.27 -14.57 -0.58
C VAL A 57 -4.19 -14.46 0.94
N VAL A 58 -5.31 -14.06 1.56
CA VAL A 58 -5.46 -14.18 3.01
C VAL A 58 -5.63 -15.66 3.35
N SER A 59 -4.84 -16.15 4.30
CA SER A 59 -4.87 -17.56 4.72
C SER A 59 -4.37 -17.68 6.16
N ALA A 60 -5.05 -18.48 6.98
CA ALA A 60 -4.69 -18.68 8.39
C ALA A 60 -3.27 -19.23 8.58
N ASP A 61 -2.77 -20.03 7.61
CA ASP A 61 -1.40 -20.56 7.57
C ASP A 61 -0.41 -19.59 6.89
N GLY A 62 -0.85 -18.37 6.57
CA GLY A 62 -0.03 -17.33 5.97
C GLY A 62 0.94 -16.67 6.94
N LYS A 63 1.84 -15.86 6.39
CA LYS A 63 2.76 -15.05 7.22
C LYS A 63 1.98 -13.88 7.85
N PRO A 64 2.18 -13.59 9.14
CA PRO A 64 1.57 -12.45 9.80
C PRO A 64 1.72 -11.16 8.98
N SER A 65 0.62 -10.44 8.81
CA SER A 65 0.58 -9.23 7.98
C SER A 65 -0.43 -8.25 8.55
N GLN A 66 0.00 -7.03 8.78
CA GLN A 66 -0.82 -5.98 9.37
C GLN A 66 -0.65 -4.67 8.62
N THR A 67 -1.76 -3.99 8.32
CA THR A 67 -1.78 -2.67 7.67
C THR A 67 -2.73 -1.74 8.42
N LYS A 68 -2.27 -0.53 8.75
CA LYS A 68 -3.10 0.55 9.29
C LYS A 68 -3.65 1.39 8.14
N PHE A 69 -4.91 1.83 8.28
CA PHE A 69 -5.60 2.63 7.28
C PHE A 69 -6.18 3.89 7.90
N ARG A 70 -6.15 5.00 7.17
CA ARG A 70 -6.75 6.27 7.53
C ARG A 70 -7.41 6.90 6.31
N ILE A 71 -8.67 7.27 6.41
CA ILE A 71 -9.39 7.95 5.35
C ILE A 71 -8.84 9.36 5.20
N LEU A 72 -8.53 9.75 3.97
CA LEU A 72 -8.08 11.09 3.61
C LEU A 72 -9.22 11.92 3.01
N ASN A 73 -9.95 11.34 2.05
CA ASN A 73 -11.08 11.97 1.39
C ASN A 73 -12.09 10.93 0.90
N ARG A 74 -13.30 11.36 0.58
CA ARG A 74 -14.40 10.51 0.06
C ARG A 74 -15.19 11.23 -1.01
N SER A 75 -15.62 10.46 -1.99
CA SER A 75 -16.68 10.85 -2.92
C SER A 75 -17.87 9.89 -2.82
N GLU A 76 -18.76 9.95 -3.77
CA GLU A 76 -19.94 9.07 -3.79
C GLU A 76 -19.55 7.60 -3.94
N HIS A 77 -18.62 7.29 -4.87
CA HIS A 77 -18.25 5.94 -5.27
C HIS A 77 -16.84 5.52 -4.85
N PHE A 78 -16.01 6.45 -4.37
CA PHE A 78 -14.60 6.19 -4.07
C PHE A 78 -14.18 6.73 -2.71
N THR A 79 -13.09 6.17 -2.17
CA THR A 79 -12.42 6.69 -0.98
C THR A 79 -10.91 6.79 -1.22
N LEU A 80 -10.32 7.94 -0.92
CA LEU A 80 -8.87 8.09 -0.82
C LEU A 80 -8.43 7.70 0.59
N VAL A 81 -7.51 6.73 0.67
CA VAL A 81 -7.07 6.12 1.93
C VAL A 81 -5.55 6.16 2.02
N GLU A 82 -5.04 6.57 3.18
CA GLU A 82 -3.64 6.36 3.56
C GLU A 82 -3.50 4.95 4.12
N ALA A 83 -2.53 4.19 3.60
CA ALA A 83 -2.16 2.87 4.07
C ALA A 83 -0.73 2.87 4.63
N LYS A 84 -0.58 2.39 5.87
CA LYS A 84 0.72 2.20 6.55
C LYS A 84 0.91 0.72 6.83
N PRO A 85 1.61 -0.02 5.96
CA PRO A 85 1.91 -1.43 6.21
C PRO A 85 2.95 -1.54 7.35
N ILE A 86 2.58 -2.23 8.43
CA ILE A 86 3.47 -2.51 9.56
C ILE A 86 4.46 -3.60 9.16
N THR A 87 4.00 -4.60 8.43
CA THR A 87 4.82 -5.64 7.82
C THR A 87 5.03 -5.35 6.32
N GLY A 88 5.94 -6.07 5.66
CA GLY A 88 6.30 -5.84 4.25
C GLY A 88 6.06 -7.04 3.33
N ARG A 89 4.85 -7.64 3.32
CA ARG A 89 4.57 -8.81 2.46
C ARG A 89 4.24 -8.38 1.03
N THR A 90 4.51 -9.26 0.09
CA THR A 90 4.16 -9.06 -1.34
C THR A 90 2.68 -8.72 -1.48
N HIS A 91 2.36 -7.69 -2.25
CA HIS A 91 1.01 -7.19 -2.53
C HIS A 91 0.14 -6.91 -1.30
N GLN A 92 0.74 -6.77 -0.12
CA GLN A 92 0.03 -6.70 1.16
C GLN A 92 -1.13 -5.68 1.15
N ILE A 93 -0.87 -4.43 0.76
CA ILE A 93 -1.89 -3.37 0.75
C ILE A 93 -3.03 -3.74 -0.22
N ARG A 94 -2.70 -4.24 -1.41
CA ARG A 94 -3.67 -4.63 -2.45
C ARG A 94 -4.60 -5.73 -1.94
N VAL A 95 -4.03 -6.78 -1.33
CA VAL A 95 -4.80 -7.90 -0.78
C VAL A 95 -5.63 -7.48 0.43
N HIS A 96 -5.08 -6.66 1.33
CA HIS A 96 -5.83 -6.16 2.49
C HIS A 96 -6.99 -5.25 2.09
N ALA A 97 -6.82 -4.43 1.05
CA ALA A 97 -7.90 -3.61 0.49
C ALA A 97 -9.02 -4.49 -0.11
N ALA A 98 -8.68 -5.46 -0.94
CA ALA A 98 -9.63 -6.40 -1.53
C ALA A 98 -10.32 -7.28 -0.47
N PHE A 99 -9.59 -7.79 0.52
CA PHE A 99 -10.12 -8.52 1.68
C PHE A 99 -11.13 -7.68 2.47
N SER A 100 -10.91 -6.37 2.52
CA SER A 100 -11.83 -5.41 3.14
C SER A 100 -13.06 -5.10 2.29
N LYS A 101 -13.22 -5.70 1.10
CA LYS A 101 -14.29 -5.45 0.11
C LYS A 101 -14.21 -4.06 -0.53
N HIS A 102 -13.02 -3.43 -0.49
CA HIS A 102 -12.74 -2.15 -1.10
C HIS A 102 -11.46 -2.26 -1.94
N PRO A 103 -11.50 -2.95 -3.11
CA PRO A 103 -10.31 -3.11 -3.94
C PRO A 103 -9.81 -1.76 -4.45
N ILE A 104 -8.51 -1.70 -4.74
CA ILE A 104 -7.88 -0.48 -5.27
C ILE A 104 -8.34 -0.28 -6.72
N VAL A 105 -8.65 0.95 -7.09
CA VAL A 105 -8.98 1.32 -8.47
C VAL A 105 -7.81 0.99 -9.38
N GLY A 106 -8.08 0.35 -10.53
CA GLY A 106 -7.07 -0.08 -11.49
C GLY A 106 -6.23 -1.29 -11.04
N ASP A 107 -6.68 -2.01 -10.01
CA ASP A 107 -6.06 -3.28 -9.60
C ASP A 107 -6.70 -4.46 -10.34
N ASP A 108 -6.22 -4.73 -11.54
CA ASP A 108 -6.68 -5.83 -12.42
C ASP A 108 -6.57 -7.22 -11.77
N LYS A 109 -5.66 -7.38 -10.79
CA LYS A 109 -5.36 -8.64 -10.14
C LYS A 109 -6.28 -9.01 -8.98
N TYR A 110 -6.76 -8.01 -8.24
CA TYR A 110 -7.52 -8.21 -6.99
C TYR A 110 -8.93 -7.60 -7.02
N ILE A 111 -9.33 -6.98 -8.13
CA ILE A 111 -10.65 -6.37 -8.28
C ILE A 111 -11.75 -7.40 -8.62
N GLN A 112 -11.38 -8.53 -9.26
CA GLN A 112 -12.31 -9.50 -9.85
C GLN A 112 -13.43 -9.88 -8.88
N THR A 113 -14.68 -9.79 -9.36
CA THR A 113 -15.93 -10.12 -8.64
C THR A 113 -16.28 -9.26 -7.42
N LEU A 114 -15.51 -8.24 -7.10
CA LEU A 114 -15.75 -7.38 -5.93
C LEU A 114 -16.47 -6.06 -6.28
N VAL A 115 -16.51 -5.70 -7.55
CA VAL A 115 -17.08 -4.45 -8.05
C VAL A 115 -17.88 -4.73 -9.30
N ASP A 116 -19.19 -4.42 -9.26
CA ASP A 116 -20.10 -4.63 -10.39
C ASP A 116 -20.05 -3.47 -11.38
N ASP A 117 -19.77 -2.25 -10.91
CA ASP A 117 -19.64 -1.05 -11.70
C ASP A 117 -18.31 -0.34 -11.41
N LEU A 118 -17.52 -0.12 -12.46
CA LEU A 118 -16.21 0.54 -12.37
C LEU A 118 -16.31 2.08 -12.44
N HIS A 119 -17.53 2.62 -12.61
CA HIS A 119 -17.80 4.07 -12.62
C HIS A 119 -16.87 4.86 -13.57
N GLY A 120 -16.62 4.32 -14.76
CA GLY A 120 -15.74 4.94 -15.76
C GLY A 120 -14.24 4.71 -15.54
N MET A 121 -13.86 3.87 -14.57
CA MET A 121 -12.45 3.62 -14.22
C MET A 121 -11.87 2.34 -14.85
N GLU A 122 -12.47 1.82 -15.94
CA GLU A 122 -12.10 0.56 -16.60
C GLU A 122 -10.63 0.53 -17.08
N LYS A 123 -10.11 1.69 -17.47
CA LYS A 123 -8.74 1.86 -18.00
C LYS A 123 -7.81 2.57 -17.03
N SER A 124 -8.20 2.67 -15.76
CA SER A 124 -7.35 3.31 -14.76
C SER A 124 -6.07 2.54 -14.52
N ARG A 125 -4.98 3.27 -14.30
CA ARG A 125 -3.78 2.69 -13.71
C ARG A 125 -4.06 2.23 -12.27
N LEU A 126 -3.22 1.36 -11.72
CA LEU A 126 -3.27 1.01 -10.30
C LEU A 126 -3.13 2.28 -9.44
N MET A 127 -4.21 2.66 -8.76
CA MET A 127 -4.28 3.86 -7.92
C MET A 127 -3.66 3.60 -6.53
N LEU A 128 -2.38 3.22 -6.54
CA LEU A 128 -1.54 3.00 -5.35
C LEU A 128 -0.23 3.77 -5.52
N HIS A 129 -0.02 4.77 -4.68
CA HIS A 129 1.15 5.67 -4.73
C HIS A 129 1.96 5.55 -3.44
N ALA A 130 3.28 5.33 -3.57
CA ALA A 130 4.22 5.35 -2.44
C ALA A 130 4.49 6.81 -2.04
N ARG A 131 3.69 7.36 -1.11
CA ARG A 131 3.67 8.77 -0.75
C ARG A 131 4.86 9.19 0.08
N ALA A 132 5.27 8.39 1.05
CA ALA A 132 6.42 8.72 1.89
C ALA A 132 7.11 7.47 2.46
N ILE A 133 8.38 7.65 2.79
CA ILE A 133 9.17 6.66 3.51
C ILE A 133 9.96 7.35 4.63
N GLU A 134 10.01 6.73 5.81
CA GLU A 134 10.79 7.22 6.95
C GLU A 134 11.70 6.10 7.46
N PHE A 135 12.96 6.44 7.68
CA PHE A 135 13.99 5.52 8.16
C PHE A 135 15.10 6.27 8.86
N ASP A 136 15.96 5.56 9.58
CA ASP A 136 17.08 6.15 10.29
C ASP A 136 18.36 6.05 9.48
N LEU A 137 19.08 7.16 9.35
CA LEU A 137 20.44 7.19 8.80
C LEU A 137 21.44 7.19 9.94
N PRO A 138 22.48 6.32 9.89
CA PRO A 138 23.60 6.40 10.82
C PRO A 138 24.39 7.69 10.57
N GLU A 139 24.79 8.37 11.65
CA GLU A 139 25.63 9.57 11.61
C GLU A 139 27.08 9.25 12.01
N SER A 140 28.03 10.08 11.54
CA SER A 140 29.44 10.00 11.87
C SER A 140 29.66 10.37 13.35
N GLY A 141 29.63 9.44 14.26
CA GLY A 141 29.69 9.68 15.70
C GLY A 141 28.75 8.77 16.50
N GLY A 142 28.12 7.80 15.82
CA GLY A 142 27.29 6.77 16.44
C GLY A 142 25.83 7.16 16.66
N GLY A 143 25.42 8.38 16.27
CA GLY A 143 24.03 8.84 16.29
C GLY A 143 23.20 8.26 15.14
N LYS A 144 21.87 8.52 15.21
CA LYS A 144 20.92 8.23 14.11
C LYS A 144 20.08 9.47 13.85
N ARG A 145 19.90 9.81 12.58
CA ARG A 145 18.99 10.87 12.14
C ARG A 145 17.80 10.26 11.43
N ARG A 146 16.60 10.56 11.93
CA ARG A 146 15.35 10.19 11.24
C ARG A 146 15.21 11.01 9.97
N LEU A 147 15.10 10.34 8.84
CA LEU A 147 14.85 10.93 7.54
C LEU A 147 13.46 10.58 7.07
N ARG A 148 12.72 11.58 6.57
CA ARG A 148 11.46 11.43 5.87
C ARG A 148 11.64 11.93 4.43
N LEU A 149 11.31 11.10 3.47
CA LEU A 149 11.27 11.44 2.06
C LEU A 149 9.83 11.32 1.57
N GLU A 150 9.38 12.30 0.80
CA GLU A 150 8.05 12.32 0.21
C GLU A 150 8.14 12.34 -1.31
N ALA A 151 7.15 11.72 -1.96
CA ALA A 151 6.95 11.77 -3.41
C ALA A 151 5.63 12.47 -3.69
N GLU A 152 5.67 13.51 -4.53
CA GLU A 152 4.45 14.14 -5.01
C GLU A 152 3.68 13.19 -5.95
N TYR A 153 2.38 13.44 -6.11
CA TYR A 153 1.61 12.74 -7.11
C TYR A 153 2.08 13.12 -8.52
N ASP A 154 2.14 12.17 -9.41
CA ASP A 154 2.28 12.48 -10.83
C ASP A 154 0.95 12.97 -11.42
N ASN A 155 1.02 13.68 -12.57
CA ASN A 155 -0.15 14.30 -13.21
C ASN A 155 -1.29 13.30 -13.45
N ARG A 156 -0.99 12.07 -13.89
CA ARG A 156 -1.99 11.04 -14.14
C ARG A 156 -2.69 10.58 -12.86
N TYR A 157 -1.97 10.50 -11.76
CA TYR A 157 -2.56 10.17 -10.46
C TYR A 157 -3.51 11.30 -10.01
N GLU A 158 -3.08 12.56 -10.13
CA GLU A 158 -3.89 13.73 -9.78
C GLU A 158 -5.14 13.86 -10.65
N GLU A 159 -5.02 13.69 -11.97
CA GLU A 159 -6.15 13.68 -12.90
C GLU A 159 -7.17 12.61 -12.52
N SER A 160 -6.71 11.40 -12.21
CA SER A 160 -7.58 10.31 -11.76
C SER A 160 -8.29 10.65 -10.44
N LEU A 161 -7.59 11.26 -9.46
CA LEU A 161 -8.23 11.73 -8.22
C LEU A 161 -9.31 12.78 -8.50
N THR A 162 -9.06 13.69 -9.42
CA THR A 162 -10.05 14.72 -9.83
C THR A 162 -11.28 14.07 -10.46
N LEU A 163 -11.11 13.13 -11.40
CA LEU A 163 -12.20 12.38 -12.02
C LEU A 163 -13.04 11.60 -11.00
N MET A 164 -12.42 11.08 -9.97
CA MET A 164 -13.10 10.37 -8.87
C MET A 164 -13.74 11.30 -7.83
N GLY A 165 -13.58 12.63 -7.93
CA GLY A 165 -14.04 13.59 -6.93
C GLY A 165 -13.32 13.49 -5.58
N LEU A 166 -12.04 13.09 -5.61
CA LEU A 166 -11.21 12.86 -4.42
C LEU A 166 -10.13 13.94 -4.18
N LYS A 167 -10.06 14.94 -5.07
CA LYS A 167 -9.12 16.07 -4.93
C LYS A 167 -9.81 17.28 -4.29
#